data_ba5590444970a4c409b34e4554c48964
#
_entry.id   ba5590444970a4c409b34e4554c48964
#
_cell.length_a   1.000
_cell.length_b   1.000
_cell.length_c   1.000
_cell.angle_alpha   90.00
_cell.angle_beta   90.00
_cell.angle_gamma   90.00
#
_symmetry.space_group_name_H-M   'P 1'
#
loop_
_entity.id
_entity.type
_entity.pdbx_description
1 polymer ?
#
loop_
_entity_poly.entity_id
_entity_poly.type
_entity_poly.pdbx_seq_one_letter_code
_entity_poly.pdbx_strand_id
1 'polypeptide(L)'
;IKSKNKGKTLIVDLPDIALDNFNNGKELYFKRIGKMNLACSSCHLLNSGKFFRDEQLSPTIGQPNHYPIFRKAEQYYSIQMRYQLCMKSVGAEPYKLNSKELNQLEFFHSFISSGIPINGGVYRR
;
A
#
# COMPACT_ATOMS: atom_id res chain seq x y z
N ILE A 1 4.89 -12.91 -13.14
CA ILE A 1 4.22 -12.25 -12.11
C ILE A 1 5.06 -12.29 -10.84
N LYS A 2 4.60 -11.84 -9.68
CA LYS A 2 5.47 -11.66 -8.52
C LYS A 2 6.15 -12.92 -8.02
N SER A 3 5.51 -14.08 -8.14
CA SER A 3 6.14 -15.35 -7.72
C SER A 3 7.40 -15.70 -8.53
N LYS A 4 7.39 -15.37 -9.82
CA LYS A 4 8.56 -15.57 -10.69
C LYS A 4 9.68 -14.57 -10.42
N ASN A 5 9.34 -13.46 -9.77
CA ASN A 5 10.29 -12.38 -9.47
C ASN A 5 10.69 -12.34 -8.00
N LYS A 6 10.32 -13.38 -7.23
CA LYS A 6 10.66 -13.44 -5.81
C LYS A 6 12.17 -13.34 -5.62
N GLY A 7 12.60 -12.46 -4.72
CA GLY A 7 14.00 -12.21 -4.46
C GLY A 7 14.65 -11.16 -5.36
N LYS A 8 14.01 -10.80 -6.47
CA LYS A 8 14.48 -9.68 -7.28
C LYS A 8 14.11 -8.36 -6.65
N THR A 9 14.86 -7.32 -6.96
CA THR A 9 14.61 -5.97 -6.44
C THR A 9 13.57 -5.27 -7.31
N LEU A 10 12.55 -4.70 -6.66
CA LEU A 10 11.60 -3.84 -7.35
C LEU A 10 12.24 -2.49 -7.58
N ILE A 11 12.36 -2.08 -8.84
CA ILE A 11 12.89 -0.78 -9.22
C ILE A 11 11.83 -0.05 -10.04
N VAL A 12 11.48 1.15 -9.60
CA VAL A 12 10.50 2.00 -10.28
C VAL A 12 11.20 3.28 -10.72
N ASP A 13 11.24 3.50 -12.03
CA ASP A 13 11.76 4.74 -12.58
C ASP A 13 10.68 5.82 -12.52
N LEU A 14 11.10 7.06 -12.31
CA LEU A 14 10.20 8.21 -12.27
C LEU A 14 10.51 9.13 -13.45
N PRO A 15 9.94 8.87 -14.64
CA PRO A 15 10.07 9.80 -15.75
C PRO A 15 9.30 11.08 -15.47
N ASP A 16 9.70 12.19 -16.11
CA ASP A 16 9.09 13.50 -15.87
C ASP A 16 7.56 13.50 -16.05
N ILE A 17 7.05 12.75 -17.02
CA ILE A 17 5.61 12.68 -17.26
C ILE A 17 4.85 11.95 -16.14
N ALA A 18 5.53 11.18 -15.32
CA ALA A 18 4.93 10.46 -14.20
C ALA A 18 4.98 11.27 -12.90
N LEU A 19 5.63 12.42 -12.89
CA LEU A 19 5.81 13.23 -11.69
C LEU A 19 4.46 13.66 -11.08
N ASP A 20 3.50 14.02 -11.91
CA ASP A 20 2.16 14.41 -11.44
C ASP A 20 1.48 13.23 -10.73
N ASN A 21 1.58 12.04 -11.30
CA ASN A 21 1.01 10.84 -10.68
C ASN A 21 1.68 10.52 -9.35
N PHE A 22 2.98 10.68 -9.27
CA PHE A 22 3.73 10.52 -8.02
C PHE A 22 3.26 11.52 -6.95
N ASN A 23 3.16 12.79 -7.32
CA ASN A 23 2.75 13.83 -6.39
C ASN A 23 1.31 13.66 -5.93
N ASN A 24 0.41 13.25 -6.82
CA ASN A 24 -0.97 12.98 -6.47
C ASN A 24 -1.08 11.78 -5.52
N GLY A 25 -0.30 10.74 -5.76
CA GLY A 25 -0.25 9.58 -4.87
C GLY A 25 0.30 9.95 -3.50
N LYS A 26 1.32 10.79 -3.47
CA LYS A 26 1.88 11.31 -2.22
C LYS A 26 0.86 12.09 -1.42
N GLU A 27 0.08 12.96 -2.08
CA GLU A 27 -0.99 13.69 -1.43
C GLU A 27 -2.02 12.75 -0.80
N LEU A 28 -2.44 11.74 -1.55
CA LEU A 28 -3.39 10.75 -1.04
C LEU A 28 -2.84 10.00 0.18
N TYR A 29 -1.55 9.69 0.16
CA TYR A 29 -0.92 8.96 1.25
C TYR A 29 -0.92 9.75 2.56
N PHE A 30 -0.71 11.06 2.48
CA PHE A 30 -0.65 11.93 3.64
C PHE A 30 -1.98 12.61 3.98
N LYS A 31 -3.02 12.41 3.17
CA LYS A 31 -4.34 13.00 3.37
C LYS A 31 -5.07 12.29 4.50
N ARG A 32 -5.58 13.06 5.45
CA ARG A 32 -6.45 12.54 6.50
C ARG A 32 -7.84 12.28 5.94
N ILE A 33 -8.39 11.11 6.23
CA ILE A 33 -9.66 10.66 5.68
C ILE A 33 -10.50 9.99 6.75
N GLY A 34 -11.80 9.88 6.43
CA GLY A 34 -12.73 9.12 7.22
C GLY A 34 -13.09 9.75 8.56
N LYS A 35 -13.95 9.07 9.28
CA LYS A 35 -14.45 9.53 10.58
C LYS A 35 -13.34 9.59 11.63
N MET A 36 -12.33 8.76 11.50
CA MET A 36 -11.19 8.76 12.42
C MET A 36 -10.14 9.81 12.08
N ASN A 37 -10.28 10.49 10.94
CA ASN A 37 -9.36 11.55 10.52
C ASN A 37 -7.89 11.09 10.53
N LEU A 38 -7.63 9.94 9.92
CA LEU A 38 -6.29 9.36 9.84
C LEU A 38 -5.82 9.25 8.39
N ALA A 39 -4.55 9.50 8.17
CA ALA A 39 -3.89 9.25 6.89
C ALA A 39 -3.17 7.90 6.92
N CYS A 40 -2.80 7.39 5.74
CA CYS A 40 -1.96 6.19 5.67
C CYS A 40 -0.68 6.37 6.48
N SER A 41 -0.07 7.55 6.39
CA SER A 41 1.13 7.90 7.14
C SER A 41 0.92 7.87 8.66
N SER A 42 -0.29 8.12 9.14
CA SER A 42 -0.55 8.13 10.58
C SER A 42 -0.25 6.78 11.23
N CYS A 43 -0.57 5.70 10.52
CA CYS A 43 -0.35 4.35 11.02
C CYS A 43 0.99 3.77 10.55
N HIS A 44 1.29 3.88 9.27
CA HIS A 44 2.42 3.17 8.67
C HIS A 44 3.74 3.93 8.71
N LEU A 45 3.74 5.19 9.06
CA LEU A 45 4.94 5.99 9.22
C LEU A 45 5.14 6.38 10.68
N LEU A 46 4.17 7.11 11.26
CA LEU A 46 4.30 7.64 12.62
C LEU A 46 4.13 6.57 13.70
N ASN A 47 3.37 5.52 13.44
CA ASN A 47 3.04 4.46 14.40
C ASN A 47 3.47 3.08 13.93
N SER A 48 4.42 3.00 13.03
CA SER A 48 4.97 1.73 12.55
C SER A 48 5.47 0.89 13.72
N GLY A 49 5.14 -0.40 13.70
CA GLY A 49 5.51 -1.34 14.76
C GLY A 49 4.52 -1.41 15.91
N LYS A 50 3.63 -0.43 16.04
CA LYS A 50 2.58 -0.44 17.05
C LYS A 50 1.37 -1.25 16.56
N PHE A 51 0.43 -1.51 17.44
CA PHE A 51 -0.77 -2.26 17.09
C PHE A 51 -1.95 -1.32 16.89
N PHE A 52 -2.73 -1.62 15.86
CA PHE A 52 -4.04 -1.04 15.65
C PHE A 52 -5.05 -2.18 15.67
N ARG A 53 -5.86 -2.24 16.73
CA ARG A 53 -6.71 -3.39 17.01
C ARG A 53 -5.81 -4.64 17.17
N ASP A 54 -6.03 -5.68 16.37
CA ASP A 54 -5.29 -6.94 16.50
C ASP A 54 -4.10 -7.04 15.54
N GLU A 55 -3.85 -6.00 14.76
CA GLU A 55 -2.79 -6.05 13.75
C GLU A 55 -1.64 -5.13 14.08
N GLN A 56 -0.43 -5.63 13.94
CA GLN A 56 0.76 -4.80 14.02
C GLN A 56 0.90 -4.01 12.74
N LEU A 57 1.15 -2.71 12.89
CA LEU A 57 1.31 -1.81 11.75
C LEU A 57 2.68 -1.98 11.12
N SER A 58 2.70 -2.34 9.85
CA SER A 58 3.94 -2.47 9.10
C SER A 58 4.47 -1.11 8.68
N PRO A 59 5.80 -0.99 8.48
CA PRO A 59 6.36 0.25 7.93
C PRO A 59 5.91 0.46 6.49
N THR A 60 5.91 1.71 6.06
CA THR A 60 5.50 2.09 4.71
C THR A 60 6.37 1.49 3.63
N ILE A 61 7.69 1.62 3.81
CA ILE A 61 8.67 1.21 2.80
C ILE A 61 8.72 -0.30 2.72
N GLY A 62 8.64 -0.83 1.52
CA GLY A 62 8.66 -2.26 1.27
C GLY A 62 7.30 -2.94 1.28
N GLN A 63 6.26 -2.25 1.73
CA GLN A 63 4.93 -2.83 1.85
C GLN A 63 4.38 -3.38 0.53
N PRO A 64 4.44 -2.65 -0.60
CA PRO A 64 3.93 -3.19 -1.86
C PRO A 64 4.70 -4.41 -2.36
N ASN A 65 5.93 -4.60 -1.90
CA ASN A 65 6.80 -5.69 -2.36
C ASN A 65 6.34 -7.05 -1.83
N HIS A 66 5.49 -7.07 -0.83
CA HIS A 66 4.91 -8.29 -0.26
C HIS A 66 3.59 -8.68 -0.93
N TYR A 67 3.01 -7.83 -1.74
CA TYR A 67 1.74 -8.09 -2.40
C TYR A 67 1.94 -8.67 -3.80
N PRO A 68 1.01 -9.50 -4.27
CA PRO A 68 -0.22 -9.91 -3.57
C PRO A 68 0.03 -10.89 -2.42
N ILE A 69 -0.92 -10.96 -1.48
CA ILE A 69 -0.84 -11.86 -0.34
C ILE A 69 -2.06 -12.77 -0.29
N PHE A 70 -1.93 -13.90 0.41
CA PHE A 70 -3.06 -14.72 0.81
C PHE A 70 -3.52 -14.31 2.20
N ARG A 71 -4.82 -14.19 2.34
CA ARG A 71 -5.41 -13.79 3.61
C ARG A 71 -6.70 -14.57 3.82
N LYS A 72 -7.07 -14.80 5.07
CA LYS A 72 -8.27 -15.49 5.54
C LYS A 72 -8.95 -16.39 4.48
N ALA A 73 -9.15 -17.65 4.78
CA ALA A 73 -9.81 -18.58 3.86
C ALA A 73 -9.13 -18.63 2.47
N GLU A 74 -7.83 -18.43 2.45
CA GLU A 74 -7.02 -18.51 1.23
C GLU A 74 -7.41 -17.47 0.16
N GLN A 75 -8.05 -16.39 0.56
CA GLN A 75 -8.36 -15.31 -0.37
C GLN A 75 -7.12 -14.54 -0.78
N TYR A 76 -7.08 -14.18 -2.04
CA TYR A 76 -5.96 -13.49 -2.65
C TYR A 76 -6.23 -11.99 -2.64
N TYR A 77 -5.35 -11.22 -2.01
CA TYR A 77 -5.50 -9.77 -1.93
C TYR A 77 -4.40 -9.05 -2.67
N SER A 78 -4.79 -8.11 -3.53
CA SER A 78 -3.88 -7.12 -4.10
C SER A 78 -3.62 -6.00 -3.09
N ILE A 79 -2.59 -5.19 -3.35
CA ILE A 79 -2.31 -4.02 -2.50
C ILE A 79 -3.48 -3.03 -2.53
N GLN A 80 -4.16 -2.87 -3.67
CA GLN A 80 -5.31 -1.96 -3.76
C GLN A 80 -6.50 -2.45 -2.93
N MET A 81 -6.73 -3.75 -2.91
CA MET A 81 -7.75 -4.32 -2.03
C MET A 81 -7.43 -4.05 -0.55
N ARG A 82 -6.15 -4.10 -0.20
CA ARG A 82 -5.71 -3.77 1.16
C ARG A 82 -5.94 -2.29 1.47
N TYR A 83 -5.67 -1.40 0.51
CA TYR A 83 -5.99 0.01 0.67
C TYR A 83 -7.47 0.22 0.99
N GLN A 84 -8.35 -0.47 0.26
CA GLN A 84 -9.79 -0.38 0.50
C GLN A 84 -10.15 -0.82 1.92
N LEU A 85 -9.57 -1.91 2.40
CA LEU A 85 -9.81 -2.39 3.76
C LEU A 85 -9.36 -1.36 4.81
N CYS A 86 -8.20 -0.76 4.61
CA CYS A 86 -7.68 0.26 5.52
C CYS A 86 -8.58 1.49 5.54
N MET A 87 -9.05 1.94 4.37
CA MET A 87 -9.97 3.08 4.27
C MET A 87 -11.25 2.81 5.03
N LYS A 88 -11.85 1.63 4.86
CA LYS A 88 -13.03 1.23 5.61
C LYS A 88 -12.77 1.21 7.11
N SER A 89 -11.61 0.74 7.52
CA SER A 89 -11.23 0.64 8.93
C SER A 89 -11.21 1.99 9.64
N VAL A 90 -10.91 3.06 8.91
CA VAL A 90 -10.89 4.41 9.48
C VAL A 90 -12.17 5.20 9.19
N GLY A 91 -13.19 4.51 8.69
CA GLY A 91 -14.50 5.11 8.42
C GLY A 91 -14.54 5.96 7.16
N ALA A 92 -13.68 5.69 6.20
CA ALA A 92 -13.66 6.37 4.91
C ALA A 92 -14.36 5.54 3.84
N GLU A 93 -14.94 6.21 2.85
CA GLU A 93 -15.46 5.57 1.66
C GLU A 93 -14.29 5.15 0.78
N PRO A 94 -14.12 3.86 0.48
CA PRO A 94 -12.97 3.43 -0.32
C PRO A 94 -13.12 3.80 -1.79
N TYR A 95 -12.01 4.15 -2.42
CA TYR A 95 -11.97 4.31 -3.87
C TYR A 95 -12.12 2.94 -4.55
N LYS A 96 -12.61 2.95 -5.78
CA LYS A 96 -12.78 1.70 -6.56
C LYS A 96 -11.43 1.13 -6.95
N LEU A 97 -11.40 -0.21 -7.09
CA LEU A 97 -10.21 -0.88 -7.62
C LEU A 97 -9.88 -0.35 -9.02
N ASN A 98 -8.59 -0.21 -9.29
CA ASN A 98 -8.07 0.33 -10.54
C ASN A 98 -8.55 1.75 -10.85
N SER A 99 -8.99 2.49 -9.85
CA SER A 99 -9.31 3.89 -9.99
C SER A 99 -8.03 4.71 -10.13
N LYS A 100 -8.17 5.93 -10.65
CA LYS A 100 -7.04 6.85 -10.78
C LYS A 100 -6.38 7.08 -9.42
N GLU A 101 -7.17 7.27 -8.39
CA GLU A 101 -6.69 7.51 -7.03
C GLU A 101 -5.87 6.33 -6.49
N LEU A 102 -6.39 5.11 -6.59
CA LEU A 102 -5.66 3.94 -6.10
C LEU A 102 -4.43 3.63 -6.95
N ASN A 103 -4.50 3.86 -8.26
CA ASN A 103 -3.34 3.67 -9.14
C ASN A 103 -2.23 4.66 -8.80
N GLN A 104 -2.56 5.90 -8.52
CA GLN A 104 -1.59 6.92 -8.13
C GLN A 104 -1.00 6.61 -6.74
N LEU A 105 -1.83 6.17 -5.82
CA LEU A 105 -1.38 5.77 -4.48
C LEU A 105 -0.41 4.59 -4.57
N GLU A 106 -0.74 3.59 -5.35
CA GLU A 106 0.11 2.42 -5.56
C GLU A 106 1.42 2.82 -6.23
N PHE A 107 1.38 3.71 -7.21
CA PHE A 107 2.58 4.19 -7.88
C PHE A 107 3.53 4.89 -6.91
N PHE A 108 3.00 5.81 -6.09
CA PHE A 108 3.79 6.49 -5.07
C PHE A 108 4.41 5.48 -4.08
N HIS A 109 3.59 4.57 -3.58
CA HIS A 109 4.01 3.59 -2.59
C HIS A 109 5.08 2.64 -3.14
N SER A 110 4.90 2.21 -4.40
CA SER A 110 5.88 1.36 -5.08
C SER A 110 7.18 2.09 -5.35
N PHE A 111 7.11 3.37 -5.71
CA PHE A 111 8.31 4.17 -5.98
C PHE A 111 9.17 4.33 -4.72
N ILE A 112 8.55 4.68 -3.58
CA ILE A 112 9.32 4.84 -2.34
C ILE A 112 9.81 3.50 -1.79
N SER A 113 9.24 2.40 -2.24
CA SER A 113 9.68 1.03 -1.88
C SER A 113 10.67 0.46 -2.89
N SER A 114 11.10 1.25 -3.85
CA SER A 114 12.06 0.85 -4.88
C SER A 114 13.38 0.43 -4.23
N GLY A 115 13.96 -0.66 -4.72
CA GLY A 115 15.21 -1.19 -4.15
C GLY A 115 15.01 -2.28 -3.10
N ILE A 116 13.79 -2.49 -2.63
CA ILE A 116 13.48 -3.57 -1.69
C ILE A 116 13.14 -4.84 -2.47
N PRO A 117 13.67 -6.02 -2.07
CA PRO A 117 13.37 -7.26 -2.78
C PRO A 117 11.87 -7.59 -2.80
N ILE A 118 11.41 -8.11 -3.92
CA ILE A 118 10.03 -8.57 -4.09
C ILE A 118 9.83 -9.87 -3.30
N ASN A 119 8.78 -9.93 -2.51
CA ASN A 119 8.44 -11.09 -1.70
C ASN A 119 6.93 -11.31 -1.65
N GLY A 120 6.31 -11.40 -2.84
CA GLY A 120 4.87 -11.63 -2.97
C GLY A 120 4.47 -13.06 -2.66
N GLY A 121 3.16 -13.26 -2.51
CA GLY A 121 2.60 -14.58 -2.25
C GLY A 121 2.68 -15.02 -0.79
N VAL A 122 2.95 -14.09 0.13
CA VAL A 122 3.04 -14.37 1.56
C VAL A 122 1.62 -14.50 2.15
N TYR A 123 1.46 -15.46 3.06
CA TYR A 123 0.21 -15.60 3.80
C TYR A 123 0.17 -14.58 4.95
N ARG A 124 -0.98 -13.92 5.10
CA ARG A 124 -1.24 -13.01 6.20
C ARG A 124 -2.67 -13.21 6.70
N ARG A 125 -2.83 -13.00 7.98
CA ARG A 125 -4.16 -13.05 8.59
C ARG A 125 -5.02 -11.89 8.15
#